data_df9db7dd3ec47a13518964b5f4a3f389
#
_entry.id   df9db7dd3ec47a13518964b5f4a3f389
#
_cell.length_a   1.000
_cell.length_b   1.000
_cell.length_c   1.000
_cell.angle_alpha   90.00
_cell.angle_beta   90.00
_cell.angle_gamma   90.00
#
_symmetry.space_group_name_H-M   'P 1'
#
loop_
_entity.id
_entity.type
_entity.pdbx_description
1 polymer ?
#
loop_
_entity_poly.entity_id
_entity_poly.type
_entity_poly.pdbx_seq_one_letter_code
_entity_poly.pdbx_strand_id
1 'polypeptide(L)'
;VIDFHDRLKTYIKGSSYDYKALSLEIGQGERYISNLLSSKSDPGYSSVVKICSALGITPNQIAGLNDQITLAGGEIDNRIVSAQAERILTSVTREAHRKLSQRGARPLLDDVLTWWHQQGGVLTNFDTLSEHVDLYLAPDEHSRLPEPYKIGHQSLAAQSFGIQTAEHLRYLFTTFDDKLCESVRLAHVEATRGEPKLTIEEIDVMLPGHSFPLRFTYKRLLLPVRDGQGNKFVLNYSQALE
;
A
#
# COMPACT_ATOMS: atom_id res chain seq x y z
N VAL A 1 -18.23 -27.01 -17.39
CA VAL A 1 -17.02 -26.28 -17.02
C VAL A 1 -15.85 -27.20 -17.27
N ILE A 2 -14.92 -26.83 -18.18
CA ILE A 2 -13.72 -27.65 -18.45
C ILE A 2 -12.83 -27.56 -17.22
N ASP A 3 -12.43 -28.72 -16.69
CA ASP A 3 -11.62 -28.85 -15.49
C ASP A 3 -10.17 -28.39 -15.74
N PHE A 4 -9.45 -27.97 -14.66
CA PHE A 4 -8.03 -27.59 -14.69
C PHE A 4 -7.17 -28.65 -15.41
N HIS A 5 -7.37 -29.94 -15.09
CA HIS A 5 -6.58 -31.04 -15.65
C HIS A 5 -6.81 -31.25 -17.16
N ASP A 6 -8.02 -31.01 -17.62
CA ASP A 6 -8.34 -31.11 -19.05
C ASP A 6 -7.75 -29.96 -19.85
N ARG A 7 -7.74 -28.74 -19.25
CA ARG A 7 -7.04 -27.60 -19.83
C ARG A 7 -5.54 -27.82 -19.87
N LEU A 8 -4.95 -28.29 -18.77
CA LEU A 8 -3.53 -28.62 -18.72
C LEU A 8 -3.13 -29.61 -19.82
N LYS A 9 -3.92 -30.70 -20.03
CA LYS A 9 -3.71 -31.65 -21.15
C LYS A 9 -3.74 -30.94 -22.50
N THR A 10 -4.67 -30.01 -22.70
CA THR A 10 -4.82 -29.28 -23.96
C THR A 10 -3.61 -28.41 -24.23
N TYR A 11 -3.13 -27.67 -23.23
CA TYR A 11 -1.93 -26.83 -23.37
C TYR A 11 -0.67 -27.66 -23.60
N ILE A 12 -0.50 -28.80 -22.92
CA ILE A 12 0.65 -29.70 -23.17
C ILE A 12 0.64 -30.24 -24.58
N LYS A 13 -0.53 -30.66 -25.11
CA LYS A 13 -0.67 -31.14 -26.49
C LYS A 13 -0.33 -30.05 -27.53
N GLY A 14 -0.57 -28.79 -27.22
CA GLY A 14 -0.24 -27.64 -28.08
C GLY A 14 1.20 -27.14 -27.93
N SER A 15 1.97 -27.66 -26.99
CA SER A 15 3.35 -27.28 -26.71
C SER A 15 4.36 -28.29 -27.29
N SER A 16 5.66 -27.96 -27.16
CA SER A 16 6.76 -28.89 -27.52
C SER A 16 7.08 -29.88 -26.41
N TYR A 17 6.40 -29.84 -25.27
CA TYR A 17 6.66 -30.71 -24.13
C TYR A 17 5.80 -31.96 -24.14
N ASP A 18 6.40 -33.10 -23.79
CA ASP A 18 5.67 -34.27 -23.29
C ASP A 18 5.55 -34.20 -21.74
N TYR A 19 4.82 -35.10 -21.11
CA TYR A 19 4.60 -35.10 -19.66
C TYR A 19 5.88 -35.28 -18.87
N LYS A 20 6.85 -36.04 -19.38
CA LYS A 20 8.14 -36.26 -18.73
C LYS A 20 9.01 -35.02 -18.84
N ALA A 21 9.15 -34.44 -20.02
CA ALA A 21 9.94 -33.25 -20.26
C ALA A 21 9.41 -32.07 -19.44
N LEU A 22 8.08 -31.84 -19.40
CA LEU A 22 7.49 -30.79 -18.58
C LEU A 22 7.72 -31.01 -17.09
N SER A 23 7.64 -32.27 -16.61
CA SER A 23 7.92 -32.58 -15.20
C SER A 23 9.34 -32.18 -14.79
N LEU A 24 10.32 -32.51 -15.64
CA LEU A 24 11.73 -32.20 -15.41
C LEU A 24 11.99 -30.68 -15.50
N GLU A 25 11.39 -30.01 -16.48
CA GLU A 25 11.50 -28.56 -16.68
C GLU A 25 11.07 -27.77 -15.45
N ILE A 26 10.01 -28.18 -14.79
CA ILE A 26 9.51 -27.52 -13.56
C ILE A 26 10.24 -27.96 -12.29
N GLY A 27 11.32 -28.80 -12.44
CA GLY A 27 12.13 -29.28 -11.33
C GLY A 27 11.43 -30.34 -10.46
N GLN A 28 10.57 -31.16 -11.06
CA GLN A 28 9.85 -32.26 -10.41
C GLN A 28 10.34 -33.63 -10.93
N GLY A 29 9.92 -34.72 -10.26
CA GLY A 29 10.21 -36.05 -10.72
C GLY A 29 9.52 -36.37 -12.06
N GLU A 30 10.12 -37.21 -12.91
CA GLU A 30 9.69 -37.55 -14.29
C GLU A 30 8.20 -37.85 -14.43
N ARG A 31 7.57 -38.38 -13.40
CA ARG A 31 6.16 -38.81 -13.42
C ARG A 31 5.19 -37.81 -12.81
N TYR A 32 5.69 -36.63 -12.39
CA TYR A 32 4.87 -35.67 -11.65
C TYR A 32 3.63 -35.25 -12.44
N ILE A 33 3.78 -34.79 -13.68
CA ILE A 33 2.65 -34.31 -14.50
C ILE A 33 1.70 -35.48 -14.83
N SER A 34 2.20 -36.66 -15.15
CA SER A 34 1.34 -37.81 -15.41
C SER A 34 0.52 -38.24 -14.19
N ASN A 35 1.13 -38.22 -13.01
CA ASN A 35 0.43 -38.52 -11.77
C ASN A 35 -0.59 -37.42 -11.42
N LEU A 36 -0.25 -36.15 -11.57
CA LEU A 36 -1.14 -35.02 -11.37
C LEU A 36 -2.40 -35.14 -12.23
N LEU A 37 -2.24 -35.48 -13.50
CA LEU A 37 -3.36 -35.64 -14.45
C LEU A 37 -4.19 -36.89 -14.20
N SER A 38 -3.59 -38.02 -13.74
CA SER A 38 -4.28 -39.25 -13.46
C SER A 38 -5.01 -39.26 -12.12
N SER A 39 -4.41 -38.72 -11.08
CA SER A 39 -5.00 -38.65 -9.75
C SER A 39 -6.00 -37.46 -9.58
N LYS A 40 -6.04 -36.56 -10.55
CA LYS A 40 -6.80 -35.29 -10.45
C LYS A 40 -6.56 -34.53 -9.14
N SER A 41 -5.35 -34.63 -8.59
CA SER A 41 -4.97 -33.93 -7.38
C SER A 41 -4.74 -32.45 -7.66
N ASP A 42 -4.99 -31.59 -6.68
CA ASP A 42 -4.73 -30.17 -6.79
C ASP A 42 -3.21 -29.89 -6.67
N PRO A 43 -2.59 -29.28 -7.68
CA PRO A 43 -1.20 -28.88 -7.59
C PRO A 43 -1.06 -27.68 -6.63
N GLY A 44 -0.01 -27.67 -5.83
CA GLY A 44 0.32 -26.48 -5.04
C GLY A 44 0.59 -25.26 -5.94
N TYR A 45 0.31 -24.06 -5.44
CA TYR A 45 0.47 -22.79 -6.18
C TYR A 45 1.84 -22.65 -6.87
N SER A 46 2.92 -23.00 -6.18
CA SER A 46 4.27 -22.97 -6.75
C SER A 46 4.41 -23.85 -8.00
N SER A 47 3.78 -25.03 -8.00
CA SER A 47 3.79 -25.93 -9.17
C SER A 47 2.99 -25.36 -10.32
N VAL A 48 1.83 -24.75 -10.04
CA VAL A 48 1.01 -24.08 -11.07
C VAL A 48 1.79 -22.96 -11.75
N VAL A 49 2.47 -22.11 -10.98
CA VAL A 49 3.29 -21.01 -11.53
C VAL A 49 4.40 -21.54 -12.44
N LYS A 50 5.12 -22.59 -12.02
CA LYS A 50 6.19 -23.21 -12.83
C LYS A 50 5.66 -23.86 -14.11
N ILE A 51 4.53 -24.58 -14.04
CA ILE A 51 3.85 -25.16 -15.21
C ILE A 51 3.47 -24.05 -16.20
N CYS A 52 2.84 -22.99 -15.71
CA CYS A 52 2.43 -21.85 -16.52
C CYS A 52 3.63 -21.18 -17.20
N SER A 53 4.71 -20.96 -16.47
CA SER A 53 5.95 -20.40 -17.00
C SER A 53 6.56 -21.27 -18.11
N ALA A 54 6.65 -22.58 -17.91
CA ALA A 54 7.19 -23.51 -18.91
C ALA A 54 6.32 -23.58 -20.17
N LEU A 55 5.00 -23.50 -20.03
CA LEU A 55 4.05 -23.56 -21.15
C LEU A 55 3.80 -22.20 -21.82
N GLY A 56 4.36 -21.10 -21.28
CA GLY A 56 4.13 -19.75 -21.79
C GLY A 56 2.67 -19.27 -21.64
N ILE A 57 1.96 -19.74 -20.60
CA ILE A 57 0.57 -19.38 -20.31
C ILE A 57 0.44 -18.70 -18.96
N THR A 58 -0.69 -18.06 -18.71
CA THR A 58 -0.97 -17.44 -17.40
C THR A 58 -1.74 -18.39 -16.47
N PRO A 59 -1.64 -18.25 -15.14
CA PRO A 59 -2.48 -18.97 -14.19
C PRO A 59 -3.99 -18.78 -14.44
N ASN A 60 -4.41 -17.63 -14.96
CA ASN A 60 -5.80 -17.37 -15.31
C ASN A 60 -6.26 -18.17 -16.53
N GLN A 61 -5.40 -18.32 -17.54
CA GLN A 61 -5.71 -19.15 -18.71
C GLN A 61 -5.92 -20.61 -18.32
N ILE A 62 -5.04 -21.16 -17.49
CA ILE A 62 -5.19 -22.57 -17.04
C ILE A 62 -6.36 -22.73 -16.07
N ALA A 63 -6.70 -21.69 -15.29
CA ALA A 63 -7.90 -21.68 -14.43
C ALA A 63 -9.20 -21.48 -15.21
N GLY A 64 -9.14 -21.10 -16.51
CA GLY A 64 -10.32 -20.82 -17.33
C GLY A 64 -11.04 -19.54 -17.00
N LEU A 65 -10.35 -18.61 -16.37
CA LEU A 65 -10.91 -17.32 -15.97
C LEU A 65 -10.89 -16.26 -17.08
N ASN A 66 -10.22 -16.55 -18.22
CA ASN A 66 -10.07 -15.63 -19.35
C ASN A 66 -10.10 -16.35 -20.70
N ASP A 67 -11.22 -16.97 -21.07
CA ASP A 67 -11.40 -17.50 -22.41
C ASP A 67 -11.71 -16.40 -23.48
N GLN A 68 -11.61 -15.12 -23.13
CA GLN A 68 -11.91 -14.01 -24.03
C GLN A 68 -10.70 -13.14 -24.44
N ILE A 69 -9.47 -13.56 -24.18
CA ILE A 69 -8.33 -12.97 -24.89
C ILE A 69 -8.01 -13.88 -26.07
N THR A 70 -8.82 -13.82 -27.09
CA THR A 70 -8.48 -14.32 -28.42
C THR A 70 -7.29 -13.50 -28.90
N LEU A 71 -6.11 -14.12 -28.98
CA LEU A 71 -4.97 -13.61 -29.71
C LEU A 71 -5.30 -13.66 -31.21
N ALA A 72 -6.29 -12.92 -31.66
CA ALA A 72 -6.39 -12.52 -33.05
C ALA A 72 -5.34 -11.42 -33.23
N GLY A 73 -4.32 -11.67 -34.05
CA GLY A 73 -3.11 -10.89 -34.31
C GLY A 73 -3.26 -9.36 -34.46
N GLY A 74 -3.68 -8.72 -33.39
CA GLY A 74 -3.68 -7.29 -33.20
C GLY A 74 -2.72 -6.96 -32.06
N GLU A 75 -2.00 -5.89 -32.20
CA GLU A 75 -1.17 -5.32 -31.12
C GLU A 75 -1.98 -5.31 -29.83
N ILE A 76 -1.52 -6.10 -28.85
CA ILE A 76 -2.09 -6.08 -27.49
C ILE A 76 -1.87 -4.65 -27.01
N ASP A 77 -2.96 -3.89 -26.82
CA ASP A 77 -2.86 -2.59 -26.21
C ASP A 77 -2.43 -2.82 -24.74
N ASN A 78 -1.10 -2.74 -24.54
CA ASN A 78 -0.48 -2.91 -23.22
C ASN A 78 -1.10 -2.01 -22.15
N ARG A 79 -1.80 -0.93 -22.55
CA ARG A 79 -2.52 -0.04 -21.64
C ARG A 79 -3.74 -0.71 -21.02
N ILE A 80 -4.48 -1.51 -21.81
CA ILE A 80 -5.66 -2.23 -21.29
C ILE A 80 -5.23 -3.34 -20.34
N VAL A 81 -4.16 -4.09 -20.69
CA VAL A 81 -3.62 -5.15 -19.82
C VAL A 81 -3.04 -4.57 -18.53
N SER A 82 -2.28 -3.48 -18.61
CA SER A 82 -1.75 -2.78 -17.45
C SER A 82 -2.86 -2.23 -16.55
N ALA A 83 -3.89 -1.60 -17.13
CA ALA A 83 -5.01 -1.08 -16.35
C ALA A 83 -5.83 -2.18 -15.66
N GLN A 84 -5.97 -3.34 -16.29
CA GLN A 84 -6.63 -4.50 -15.68
C GLN A 84 -5.76 -5.13 -14.57
N ALA A 85 -4.46 -5.26 -14.79
CA ALA A 85 -3.52 -5.74 -13.79
C ALA A 85 -3.48 -4.81 -12.56
N GLU A 86 -3.45 -3.50 -12.77
CA GLU A 86 -3.55 -2.50 -11.69
C GLU A 86 -4.86 -2.63 -10.90
N ARG A 87 -5.99 -2.81 -11.57
CA ARG A 87 -7.29 -3.01 -10.90
C ARG A 87 -7.31 -4.25 -10.04
N ILE A 88 -6.77 -5.38 -10.53
CA ILE A 88 -6.70 -6.63 -9.78
C ILE A 88 -5.75 -6.49 -8.61
N LEU A 89 -4.53 -5.97 -8.81
CA LEU A 89 -3.57 -5.70 -7.74
C LEU A 89 -4.17 -4.77 -6.69
N THR A 90 -4.78 -3.67 -7.13
CA THR A 90 -5.44 -2.72 -6.22
C THR A 90 -6.55 -3.39 -5.41
N SER A 91 -7.37 -4.26 -6.02
CA SER A 91 -8.46 -4.94 -5.31
C SER A 91 -7.95 -5.97 -4.30
N VAL A 92 -6.94 -6.76 -4.66
CA VAL A 92 -6.32 -7.77 -3.78
C VAL A 92 -5.59 -7.07 -2.63
N THR A 93 -4.83 -6.03 -2.93
CA THR A 93 -4.14 -5.21 -1.94
C THR A 93 -5.14 -4.58 -0.96
N ARG A 94 -6.21 -3.95 -1.48
CA ARG A 94 -7.27 -3.36 -0.66
C ARG A 94 -7.95 -4.38 0.27
N GLU A 95 -8.24 -5.58 -0.21
CA GLU A 95 -8.84 -6.63 0.62
C GLU A 95 -7.87 -7.16 1.69
N ALA A 96 -6.58 -7.33 1.36
CA ALA A 96 -5.54 -7.67 2.33
C ALA A 96 -5.41 -6.58 3.40
N HIS A 97 -5.40 -5.30 3.01
CA HIS A 97 -5.35 -4.15 3.91
C HIS A 97 -6.56 -4.10 4.81
N ARG A 98 -7.78 -4.29 4.26
CA ARG A 98 -9.00 -4.35 5.06
C ARG A 98 -8.94 -5.43 6.14
N LYS A 99 -8.42 -6.61 5.81
CA LYS A 99 -8.23 -7.71 6.76
C LYS A 99 -7.18 -7.41 7.84
N LEU A 100 -6.09 -6.72 7.47
CA LEU A 100 -5.06 -6.29 8.41
C LEU A 100 -5.59 -5.18 9.32
N SER A 101 -6.30 -4.20 8.81
CA SER A 101 -6.94 -3.12 9.58
C SER A 101 -7.98 -3.67 10.56
N GLN A 102 -8.79 -4.66 10.15
CA GLN A 102 -9.73 -5.35 11.02
C GLN A 102 -9.07 -6.12 12.17
N ARG A 103 -7.77 -6.45 12.06
CA ARG A 103 -6.97 -7.08 13.13
C ARG A 103 -6.22 -6.07 14.00
N GLY A 104 -6.53 -4.78 13.91
CA GLY A 104 -5.84 -3.72 14.64
C GLY A 104 -4.47 -3.36 14.05
N ALA A 105 -4.16 -3.78 12.82
CA ALA A 105 -2.97 -3.35 12.12
C ALA A 105 -3.09 -1.88 11.70
N ARG A 106 -1.95 -1.18 11.68
CA ARG A 106 -1.86 0.22 11.26
C ARG A 106 -2.35 0.38 9.81
N PRO A 107 -3.17 1.40 9.48
CA PRO A 107 -3.58 1.67 8.11
C PRO A 107 -2.34 1.93 7.25
N LEU A 108 -2.39 1.55 5.97
CA LEU A 108 -1.34 1.87 5.03
C LEU A 108 -1.56 3.24 4.42
N LEU A 109 -0.52 3.80 3.84
CA LEU A 109 -0.56 5.10 3.16
C LEU A 109 -1.66 5.15 2.10
N ASP A 110 -1.83 4.07 1.33
CA ASP A 110 -2.86 3.94 0.30
C ASP A 110 -4.28 3.92 0.87
N ASP A 111 -4.48 3.40 2.09
CA ASP A 111 -5.78 3.44 2.76
C ASP A 111 -6.15 4.87 3.11
N VAL A 112 -5.19 5.65 3.61
CA VAL A 112 -5.38 7.06 3.97
C VAL A 112 -5.66 7.91 2.74
N LEU A 113 -4.91 7.72 1.64
CA LEU A 113 -5.15 8.39 0.36
C LEU A 113 -6.51 8.02 -0.23
N THR A 114 -6.88 6.73 -0.19
CA THR A 114 -8.16 6.25 -0.70
C THR A 114 -9.31 6.89 0.09
N TRP A 115 -9.21 6.92 1.43
CA TRP A 115 -10.19 7.59 2.28
C TRP A 115 -10.31 9.07 1.91
N TRP A 116 -9.19 9.78 1.78
CA TRP A 116 -9.16 11.20 1.47
C TRP A 116 -9.87 11.49 0.13
N HIS A 117 -9.58 10.73 -0.92
CA HIS A 117 -10.25 10.85 -2.22
C HIS A 117 -11.74 10.55 -2.14
N GLN A 118 -12.13 9.50 -1.42
CA GLN A 118 -13.54 9.11 -1.28
C GLN A 118 -14.36 10.13 -0.49
N GLN A 119 -13.76 10.78 0.50
CA GLN A 119 -14.41 11.79 1.32
C GLN A 119 -14.27 13.21 0.75
N GLY A 120 -13.58 13.40 -0.38
CA GLY A 120 -13.33 14.71 -0.96
C GLY A 120 -12.60 15.66 -0.01
N GLY A 121 -11.73 15.14 0.84
CA GLY A 121 -11.00 15.90 1.86
C GLY A 121 -11.84 16.36 3.04
N VAL A 122 -13.04 15.80 3.25
CA VAL A 122 -13.87 16.09 4.43
C VAL A 122 -13.62 15.06 5.52
N LEU A 123 -13.50 15.52 6.77
CA LEU A 123 -13.27 14.66 7.95
C LEU A 123 -14.55 13.91 8.35
N THR A 124 -15.04 13.06 7.44
CA THR A 124 -16.17 12.14 7.64
C THR A 124 -15.69 10.70 7.59
N ASN A 125 -16.37 9.79 8.29
CA ASN A 125 -15.95 8.38 8.42
C ASN A 125 -14.47 8.24 8.83
N PHE A 126 -14.05 9.08 9.77
CA PHE A 126 -12.66 9.28 10.14
C PHE A 126 -12.22 8.44 11.33
N ASP A 127 -13.14 7.78 12.02
CA ASP A 127 -12.90 7.10 13.31
C ASP A 127 -11.79 6.05 13.23
N THR A 128 -11.75 5.27 12.15
CA THR A 128 -10.73 4.23 11.95
C THR A 128 -9.32 4.77 11.69
N LEU A 129 -9.21 6.00 11.23
CA LEU A 129 -7.92 6.66 10.96
C LEU A 129 -7.47 7.57 12.09
N SER A 130 -8.41 8.06 12.89
CA SER A 130 -8.18 9.11 13.88
C SER A 130 -7.08 8.78 14.90
N GLU A 131 -6.89 7.50 15.20
CA GLU A 131 -5.86 7.03 16.13
C GLU A 131 -4.45 6.99 15.53
N HIS A 132 -4.34 7.02 14.20
CA HIS A 132 -3.08 6.82 13.47
C HIS A 132 -2.51 8.08 12.81
N VAL A 133 -3.26 9.17 12.86
CA VAL A 133 -2.92 10.43 12.19
C VAL A 133 -2.91 11.59 13.15
N ASP A 134 -2.17 12.63 12.80
CA ASP A 134 -2.16 13.88 13.53
C ASP A 134 -2.86 14.95 12.69
N LEU A 135 -3.66 15.82 13.34
CA LEU A 135 -4.28 16.97 12.71
C LEU A 135 -3.61 18.24 13.18
N TYR A 136 -3.34 19.13 12.23
CA TYR A 136 -2.83 20.48 12.48
C TYR A 136 -3.82 21.49 11.93
N LEU A 137 -3.96 22.63 12.60
CA LEU A 137 -4.66 23.77 11.99
C LEU A 137 -3.93 24.15 10.69
N ALA A 138 -4.70 24.48 9.65
CA ALA A 138 -4.11 24.91 8.39
C ALA A 138 -3.27 26.19 8.66
N PRO A 139 -1.94 26.14 8.46
CA PRO A 139 -1.09 27.30 8.70
C PRO A 139 -1.39 28.38 7.66
N ASP A 140 -1.32 29.62 8.09
CA ASP A 140 -1.22 30.79 7.22
C ASP A 140 0.24 31.12 6.89
N GLU A 141 0.46 32.11 6.03
CA GLU A 141 1.81 32.52 5.62
C GLU A 141 2.66 33.12 6.78
N HIS A 142 2.02 33.53 7.86
CA HIS A 142 2.65 34.14 9.03
C HIS A 142 2.88 33.13 10.17
N SER A 143 2.33 31.93 10.05
CA SER A 143 2.50 30.87 11.06
C SER A 143 3.96 30.49 11.17
N ARG A 144 4.53 30.61 12.37
CA ARG A 144 5.93 30.26 12.64
C ARG A 144 6.14 28.75 12.67
N LEU A 145 5.16 28.00 13.15
CA LEU A 145 5.15 26.54 13.27
C LEU A 145 3.76 26.00 12.96
N PRO A 146 3.65 24.76 12.50
CA PRO A 146 2.34 24.09 12.42
C PRO A 146 1.73 23.99 13.84
N GLU A 147 0.48 24.34 13.95
CA GLU A 147 -0.27 24.31 15.22
C GLU A 147 -0.95 22.95 15.38
N PRO A 148 -0.48 22.05 16.27
CA PRO A 148 -1.13 20.77 16.50
C PRO A 148 -2.53 20.96 17.05
N TYR A 149 -3.53 20.30 16.46
CA TYR A 149 -4.92 20.33 16.88
C TYR A 149 -5.31 19.04 17.60
N LYS A 150 -4.97 17.88 17.00
CA LYS A 150 -5.25 16.56 17.57
C LYS A 150 -4.10 15.63 17.22
N ILE A 151 -3.69 14.79 18.19
CA ILE A 151 -2.67 13.75 18.01
C ILE A 151 -3.32 12.39 18.13
N GLY A 152 -3.09 11.52 17.15
CA GLY A 152 -3.54 10.14 17.22
C GLY A 152 -2.65 9.31 18.15
N HIS A 153 -3.23 8.54 19.06
CA HIS A 153 -2.47 7.75 20.05
C HIS A 153 -1.53 6.72 19.43
N GLN A 154 -1.79 6.31 18.20
CA GLN A 154 -0.99 5.38 17.42
C GLN A 154 -0.26 6.07 16.25
N SER A 155 -0.24 7.40 16.20
CA SER A 155 0.52 8.14 15.21
C SER A 155 2.02 7.92 15.41
N LEU A 156 2.82 8.15 14.36
CA LEU A 156 4.28 8.04 14.46
C LEU A 156 4.84 9.02 15.49
N ALA A 157 4.29 10.24 15.55
CA ALA A 157 4.71 11.24 16.52
C ALA A 157 4.41 10.78 17.95
N ALA A 158 3.23 10.25 18.23
CA ALA A 158 2.87 9.72 19.54
C ALA A 158 3.80 8.59 19.97
N GLN A 159 4.08 7.65 19.08
CA GLN A 159 4.90 6.48 19.38
C GLN A 159 6.39 6.83 19.51
N SER A 160 6.93 7.67 18.62
CA SER A 160 8.37 7.97 18.59
C SER A 160 8.79 8.99 19.65
N PHE A 161 7.93 9.96 19.94
CA PHE A 161 8.25 11.02 20.92
C PHE A 161 7.60 10.80 22.28
N GLY A 162 6.77 9.76 22.45
CA GLY A 162 6.06 9.51 23.71
C GLY A 162 5.02 10.58 24.05
N ILE A 163 4.48 11.27 23.04
CA ILE A 163 3.48 12.33 23.23
C ILE A 163 2.05 11.79 23.19
N GLN A 164 1.16 12.44 23.91
CA GLN A 164 -0.26 12.05 23.96
C GLN A 164 -1.21 13.21 23.65
N THR A 165 -0.71 14.44 23.67
CA THR A 165 -1.53 15.63 23.49
C THR A 165 -0.91 16.61 22.49
N ALA A 166 -1.75 17.47 21.91
CA ALA A 166 -1.32 18.54 21.03
C ALA A 166 -0.40 19.56 21.76
N GLU A 167 -0.67 19.84 23.07
CA GLU A 167 0.15 20.73 23.89
C GLU A 167 1.57 20.17 24.06
N HIS A 168 1.70 18.87 24.26
CA HIS A 168 3.02 18.25 24.41
C HIS A 168 3.82 18.35 23.10
N LEU A 169 3.18 18.08 21.94
CA LEU A 169 3.85 18.25 20.64
C LEU A 169 4.23 19.72 20.38
N ARG A 170 3.35 20.66 20.73
CA ARG A 170 3.65 22.09 20.64
C ARG A 170 4.88 22.46 21.47
N TYR A 171 4.97 21.95 22.70
CA TYR A 171 6.16 22.12 23.53
C TYR A 171 7.42 21.55 22.88
N LEU A 172 7.36 20.33 22.32
CA LEU A 172 8.52 19.72 21.65
C LEU A 172 8.99 20.56 20.45
N PHE A 173 8.10 21.14 19.68
CA PHE A 173 8.49 22.04 18.57
C PHE A 173 9.34 23.23 19.04
N THR A 174 9.17 23.71 20.27
CA THR A 174 10.02 24.78 20.82
C THR A 174 11.45 24.33 21.12
N THR A 175 11.69 23.02 21.18
CA THR A 175 13.01 22.43 21.46
C THR A 175 13.77 22.02 20.19
N PHE A 176 13.10 22.01 19.02
CA PHE A 176 13.72 21.69 17.75
C PHE A 176 14.51 22.87 17.19
N ASP A 177 15.51 22.57 16.36
CA ASP A 177 16.27 23.61 15.69
C ASP A 177 15.42 24.36 14.63
N ASP A 178 15.84 25.57 14.30
CA ASP A 178 15.12 26.44 13.36
C ASP A 178 15.00 25.83 11.97
N LYS A 179 15.98 25.05 11.53
CA LYS A 179 15.99 24.41 10.19
C LYS A 179 14.91 23.35 10.10
N LEU A 180 14.79 22.48 11.10
CA LEU A 180 13.74 21.47 11.16
C LEU A 180 12.36 22.12 11.26
N CYS A 181 12.22 23.11 12.14
CA CYS A 181 10.98 23.88 12.30
C CYS A 181 10.53 24.50 10.98
N GLU A 182 11.43 25.15 10.24
CA GLU A 182 11.13 25.75 8.95
C GLU A 182 10.76 24.72 7.88
N SER A 183 11.47 23.59 7.84
CA SER A 183 11.14 22.48 6.91
C SER A 183 9.73 21.94 7.16
N VAL A 184 9.39 21.70 8.42
CA VAL A 184 8.06 21.22 8.82
C VAL A 184 6.99 22.26 8.47
N ARG A 185 7.24 23.54 8.79
CA ARG A 185 6.34 24.67 8.48
C ARG A 185 6.04 24.74 6.97
N LEU A 186 7.09 24.81 6.15
CA LEU A 186 6.95 24.91 4.69
C LEU A 186 6.15 23.76 4.10
N ALA A 187 6.40 22.53 4.56
CA ALA A 187 5.66 21.36 4.09
C ALA A 187 4.16 21.46 4.41
N HIS A 188 3.81 21.94 5.61
CA HIS A 188 2.40 22.13 5.98
C HIS A 188 1.73 23.26 5.20
N VAL A 189 2.45 24.40 4.98
CA VAL A 189 1.93 25.48 4.12
C VAL A 189 1.68 24.99 2.70
N GLU A 190 2.61 24.24 2.11
CA GLU A 190 2.43 23.68 0.78
C GLU A 190 1.24 22.72 0.71
N ALA A 191 1.03 21.88 1.74
CA ALA A 191 -0.10 20.96 1.80
C ALA A 191 -1.47 21.69 1.80
N THR A 192 -1.54 22.96 2.25
CA THR A 192 -2.80 23.72 2.18
C THR A 192 -3.21 24.13 0.77
N ARG A 193 -2.35 23.99 -0.23
CA ARG A 193 -2.63 24.35 -1.63
C ARG A 193 -3.59 23.39 -2.36
N GLY A 194 -4.02 22.34 -1.69
CA GLY A 194 -5.11 21.48 -2.18
C GLY A 194 -4.67 20.11 -2.72
N GLU A 195 -3.37 19.82 -2.78
CA GLU A 195 -2.84 18.55 -3.26
C GLU A 195 -2.19 17.74 -2.14
N PRO A 196 -2.31 16.37 -2.19
CA PRO A 196 -1.57 15.48 -1.30
C PRO A 196 -0.07 15.67 -1.47
N LYS A 197 0.67 15.74 -0.36
CA LYS A 197 2.13 15.83 -0.37
C LYS A 197 2.73 14.62 0.30
N LEU A 198 3.45 13.80 -0.47
CA LEU A 198 4.21 12.66 0.02
C LEU A 198 5.70 12.97 -0.03
N THR A 199 6.38 12.83 1.13
CA THR A 199 7.82 13.05 1.25
C THR A 199 8.48 11.92 2.04
N ILE A 200 9.79 11.77 1.87
CA ILE A 200 10.64 10.97 2.76
C ILE A 200 11.45 11.96 3.57
N GLU A 201 11.38 11.83 4.89
CA GLU A 201 11.98 12.74 5.83
C GLU A 201 12.91 11.98 6.77
N GLU A 202 13.90 12.67 7.30
CA GLU A 202 14.82 12.17 8.31
C GLU A 202 14.67 13.00 9.58
N ILE A 203 14.57 12.31 10.72
CA ILE A 203 14.60 12.91 12.05
C ILE A 203 15.95 12.62 12.67
N ASP A 204 16.61 13.68 13.16
CA ASP A 204 17.80 13.61 14.01
C ASP A 204 17.64 14.69 15.09
N VAL A 205 17.00 14.34 16.19
CA VAL A 205 16.66 15.32 17.25
C VAL A 205 17.04 14.79 18.63
N MET A 206 17.51 15.68 19.49
CA MET A 206 17.70 15.41 20.90
C MET A 206 16.41 15.80 21.64
N LEU A 207 15.75 14.79 22.21
CA LEU A 207 14.56 15.03 23.01
C LEU A 207 14.93 15.41 24.46
N PRO A 208 14.14 16.30 25.10
CA PRO A 208 14.33 16.64 26.50
C PRO A 208 14.35 15.38 27.38
N GLY A 209 15.38 15.24 28.23
CA GLY A 209 15.52 14.10 29.15
C GLY A 209 16.09 12.82 28.52
N HIS A 210 16.41 12.81 27.23
CA HIS A 210 17.05 11.68 26.57
C HIS A 210 18.56 11.88 26.48
N SER A 211 19.33 10.77 26.65
CA SER A 211 20.81 10.77 26.58
C SER A 211 21.33 10.61 25.16
N PHE A 212 20.51 10.18 24.22
CA PHE A 212 20.86 9.92 22.83
C PHE A 212 19.87 10.59 21.89
N PRO A 213 20.30 11.06 20.70
CA PRO A 213 19.41 11.59 19.70
C PRO A 213 18.49 10.52 19.16
N LEU A 214 17.25 10.87 18.89
CA LEU A 214 16.29 10.05 18.17
C LEU A 214 16.56 10.22 16.68
N ARG A 215 16.87 9.10 15.99
CA ARG A 215 17.19 9.09 14.57
C ARG A 215 16.39 8.03 13.85
N PHE A 216 15.64 8.43 12.83
CA PHE A 216 14.96 7.50 11.92
C PHE A 216 14.52 8.22 10.65
N THR A 217 14.32 7.43 9.59
CA THR A 217 13.74 7.88 8.32
C THR A 217 12.28 7.46 8.26
N TYR A 218 11.42 8.30 7.69
CA TYR A 218 10.00 8.02 7.60
C TYR A 218 9.37 8.60 6.32
N LYS A 219 8.29 7.97 5.87
CA LYS A 219 7.38 8.54 4.87
C LYS A 219 6.39 9.45 5.58
N ARG A 220 6.19 10.64 5.05
CA ARG A 220 5.20 11.60 5.52
C ARG A 220 4.21 11.93 4.42
N LEU A 221 2.93 11.71 4.68
CA LEU A 221 1.83 12.11 3.84
C LEU A 221 1.07 13.24 4.52
N LEU A 222 1.04 14.40 3.87
CA LEU A 222 0.26 15.56 4.30
C LEU A 222 -0.92 15.73 3.35
N LEU A 223 -2.13 15.85 3.92
CA LEU A 223 -3.38 15.98 3.18
C LEU A 223 -4.14 17.22 3.64
N PRO A 224 -4.60 18.10 2.73
CA PRO A 224 -5.51 19.17 3.08
C PRO A 224 -6.88 18.57 3.39
N VAL A 225 -7.41 18.88 4.56
CA VAL A 225 -8.73 18.39 4.98
C VAL A 225 -9.56 19.51 5.61
N ARG A 226 -10.89 19.30 5.71
CA ARG A 226 -11.80 20.22 6.37
C ARG A 226 -12.82 19.44 7.20
N ASP A 227 -13.30 20.05 8.26
CA ASP A 227 -14.43 19.51 9.01
C ASP A 227 -15.78 19.83 8.34
N GLY A 228 -16.87 19.35 8.94
CA GLY A 228 -18.24 19.63 8.46
C GLY A 228 -18.67 21.09 8.57
N GLN A 229 -17.91 21.92 9.28
CA GLN A 229 -18.14 23.36 9.44
C GLN A 229 -17.29 24.20 8.47
N GLY A 230 -16.38 23.54 7.72
CA GLY A 230 -15.49 24.22 6.77
C GLY A 230 -14.17 24.69 7.36
N ASN A 231 -13.87 24.41 8.63
CA ASN A 231 -12.55 24.69 9.21
C ASN A 231 -11.49 23.83 8.50
N LYS A 232 -10.36 24.45 8.15
CA LYS A 232 -9.30 23.82 7.38
C LYS A 232 -8.21 23.27 8.29
N PHE A 233 -7.73 22.07 7.94
CA PHE A 233 -6.66 21.38 8.65
C PHE A 233 -5.68 20.78 7.65
N VAL A 234 -4.50 20.41 8.15
CA VAL A 234 -3.56 19.50 7.48
C VAL A 234 -3.55 18.20 8.29
N LEU A 235 -3.93 17.10 7.65
CA LEU A 235 -3.79 15.76 8.20
C LEU A 235 -2.40 15.25 7.89
N ASN A 236 -1.69 14.80 8.91
CA ASN A 236 -0.38 14.16 8.80
C ASN A 236 -0.51 12.68 9.11
N TYR A 237 -0.18 11.84 8.14
CA TYR A 237 0.06 10.41 8.33
C TYR A 237 1.53 10.12 8.08
N SER A 238 2.20 9.52 9.04
CA SER A 238 3.63 9.22 8.95
C SER A 238 3.91 7.76 9.27
N GLN A 239 4.84 7.15 8.54
CA GLN A 239 5.23 5.75 8.69
C GLN A 239 6.75 5.64 8.69
N ALA A 240 7.35 5.05 9.74
CA ALA A 240 8.78 4.78 9.76
C ALA A 240 9.19 3.87 8.60
N LEU A 241 10.37 4.12 8.05
CA LEU A 241 11.05 3.21 7.13
C LEU A 241 11.99 2.33 7.97
N GLU A 242 11.92 1.02 7.74
CA GLU A 242 12.83 0.04 8.33
C GLU A 242 14.24 0.14 7.72
#